data_ca4bb617925772e40718cca5735a60db
#
_entry.id   ca4bb617925772e40718cca5735a60db
#
_cell.length_a   1.000
_cell.length_b   1.000
_cell.length_c   1.000
_cell.angle_alpha   90.00
_cell.angle_beta   90.00
_cell.angle_gamma   90.00
#
_symmetry.space_group_name_H-M   'P 1'
#
loop_
_entity.id
_entity.type
_entity.pdbx_description
1 polymer ?
#
loop_
_entity_poly.entity_id
_entity_poly.type
_entity_poly.pdbx_seq_one_letter_code
_entity_poly.pdbx_strand_id
1 'polypeptide(L)'
;MFKSFSMELAGRTLTVEVGRVAKQANGAAFMHYGDTVVLSTATASDKPRDGIDFFPLSVEYEEKMYSVGKIPGGFNKREGKASENAILTSRVIDRPMRPLFPKDYRNDVTLNNMVMSVDPSCRPELVAMLGAAIATCISDIPFDGPCAMTQVGMIDGEFVINPSQEQWKSGDLNLTGASTREKVIMIEAGANEIPEAKMIEAIYMAHEVNQKIITFIDTIVAEVGKQKHEYTSCAVPEELFAAIKEIVPPEEMEKAVFTDDKQTREENIRVLTEKLTEAFAEKEEWLAVLGEAVYQ
;
A
#
# COMPACT_ATOMS: atom_id res chain seq x y z
N MET A 1 19.20 17.86 -2.68
CA MET A 1 18.81 19.27 -2.95
C MET A 1 17.35 19.41 -2.57
N PHE A 2 16.92 20.53 -1.95
CA PHE A 2 15.50 20.77 -1.64
C PHE A 2 14.73 21.16 -2.90
N LYS A 3 13.55 20.59 -3.11
CA LYS A 3 12.61 20.94 -4.17
C LYS A 3 11.19 20.94 -3.66
N SER A 4 10.36 21.81 -4.23
CA SER A 4 8.92 21.92 -3.90
C SER A 4 8.12 21.87 -5.19
N PHE A 5 7.05 21.08 -5.16
CA PHE A 5 6.12 20.87 -6.25
C PHE A 5 4.71 21.15 -5.75
N SER A 6 3.83 21.67 -6.60
CA SER A 6 2.44 21.92 -6.21
C SER A 6 1.48 21.66 -7.35
N MET A 7 0.25 21.24 -6.99
CA MET A 7 -0.88 21.11 -7.89
C MET A 7 -2.17 21.55 -7.19
N GLU A 8 -3.16 21.95 -7.97
CA GLU A 8 -4.51 22.17 -7.44
C GLU A 8 -5.28 20.85 -7.41
N LEU A 9 -5.82 20.51 -6.23
CA LEU A 9 -6.61 19.30 -5.99
C LEU A 9 -7.88 19.66 -5.24
N ALA A 10 -9.05 19.46 -5.88
CA ALA A 10 -10.36 19.75 -5.29
C ALA A 10 -10.47 21.18 -4.71
N GLY A 11 -9.97 22.19 -5.44
CA GLY A 11 -10.01 23.60 -5.03
C GLY A 11 -9.03 24.00 -3.92
N ARG A 12 -8.05 23.14 -3.61
CA ARG A 12 -6.99 23.42 -2.64
C ARG A 12 -5.62 23.04 -3.21
N THR A 13 -4.61 23.77 -2.79
CA THR A 13 -3.22 23.48 -3.21
C THR A 13 -2.65 22.32 -2.43
N LEU A 14 -2.25 21.26 -3.15
CA LEU A 14 -1.42 20.18 -2.63
C LEU A 14 0.04 20.51 -2.93
N THR A 15 0.87 20.59 -1.90
CA THR A 15 2.31 20.85 -2.03
C THR A 15 3.13 19.68 -1.51
N VAL A 16 4.17 19.31 -2.24
CA VAL A 16 5.10 18.24 -1.92
C VAL A 16 6.51 18.81 -1.84
N GLU A 17 7.14 18.72 -0.67
CA GLU A 17 8.53 19.11 -0.47
C GLU A 17 9.41 17.86 -0.34
N VAL A 18 10.49 17.81 -1.12
CA VAL A 18 11.45 16.70 -1.15
C VAL A 18 12.84 17.22 -0.75
N GLY A 19 13.58 16.42 0.04
CA GLY A 19 14.93 16.75 0.46
C GLY A 19 15.07 17.75 1.60
N ARG A 20 13.96 18.15 2.24
CA ARG A 20 13.93 19.05 3.41
C ARG A 20 14.29 18.31 4.70
N VAL A 21 13.60 17.21 4.95
CA VAL A 21 13.70 16.40 6.19
C VAL A 21 13.88 14.93 5.86
N ALA A 22 14.12 14.09 6.87
CA ALA A 22 14.25 12.62 6.77
C ALA A 22 15.23 12.15 5.67
N LYS A 23 16.41 12.79 5.57
CA LYS A 23 17.40 12.53 4.52
C LYS A 23 18.04 11.13 4.58
N GLN A 24 17.87 10.40 5.67
CA GLN A 24 18.38 9.03 5.84
C GLN A 24 17.40 7.98 5.30
N ALA A 25 16.14 8.33 5.05
CA ALA A 25 15.18 7.44 4.43
C ALA A 25 15.53 7.23 2.93
N ASN A 26 15.14 6.09 2.38
CA ASN A 26 15.28 5.82 0.94
C ASN A 26 14.48 6.84 0.12
N GLY A 27 13.27 7.19 0.58
CA GLY A 27 12.46 8.28 0.06
C GLY A 27 11.73 9.03 1.17
N ALA A 28 11.52 10.33 0.99
CA ALA A 28 10.77 11.15 1.92
C ALA A 28 10.00 12.26 1.20
N ALA A 29 8.73 12.39 1.52
CA ALA A 29 7.83 13.43 1.03
C ALA A 29 7.22 14.19 2.23
N PHE A 30 7.38 15.52 2.25
CA PHE A 30 6.77 16.38 3.22
C PHE A 30 5.58 17.07 2.56
N MET A 31 4.40 16.63 2.95
CA MET A 31 3.14 16.93 2.27
C MET A 31 2.39 18.05 2.97
N HIS A 32 1.83 18.97 2.20
CA HIS A 32 0.93 20.02 2.68
C HIS A 32 -0.35 20.01 1.84
N TYR A 33 -1.51 19.96 2.49
CA TYR A 33 -2.82 20.09 1.84
C TYR A 33 -3.73 20.92 2.75
N GLY A 34 -3.96 22.18 2.38
CA GLY A 34 -4.42 23.19 3.33
C GLY A 34 -3.42 23.31 4.49
N ASP A 35 -3.90 23.36 5.73
CA ASP A 35 -3.06 23.36 6.93
C ASP A 35 -2.75 21.94 7.46
N THR A 36 -3.20 20.90 6.76
CA THR A 36 -2.80 19.52 7.06
C THR A 36 -1.39 19.26 6.55
N VAL A 37 -0.52 18.79 7.44
CA VAL A 37 0.89 18.47 7.15
C VAL A 37 1.21 17.05 7.55
N VAL A 38 1.76 16.29 6.62
CA VAL A 38 2.16 14.89 6.84
C VAL A 38 3.59 14.67 6.34
N LEU A 39 4.42 14.08 7.18
CA LEU A 39 5.73 13.54 6.77
C LEU A 39 5.57 12.06 6.45
N SER A 40 5.77 11.71 5.19
CA SER A 40 5.79 10.33 4.72
C SER A 40 7.20 9.91 4.35
N THR A 41 7.63 8.75 4.84
CA THR A 41 8.96 8.17 4.54
C THR A 41 8.82 6.74 4.09
N ALA A 42 9.70 6.33 3.18
CA ALA A 42 9.86 4.95 2.74
C ALA A 42 11.31 4.51 3.03
N THR A 43 11.44 3.38 3.71
CA THR A 43 12.74 2.77 4.04
C THR A 43 12.70 1.28 3.70
N ALA A 44 13.82 0.76 3.22
CA ALA A 44 14.00 -0.67 2.97
C ALA A 44 15.29 -1.17 3.59
N SER A 45 15.32 -2.46 3.96
CA SER A 45 16.55 -3.14 4.34
C SER A 45 17.42 -3.43 3.11
N ASP A 46 18.73 -3.51 3.30
CA ASP A 46 19.67 -3.84 2.22
C ASP A 46 19.55 -5.29 1.74
N LYS A 47 19.08 -6.19 2.62
CA LYS A 47 18.94 -7.63 2.36
C LYS A 47 17.68 -8.16 3.02
N PRO A 48 17.08 -9.23 2.47
CA PRO A 48 16.02 -9.96 3.13
C PRO A 48 16.53 -10.63 4.42
N ARG A 49 15.63 -10.88 5.37
CA ARG A 49 15.92 -11.68 6.55
C ARG A 49 16.00 -13.16 6.17
N ASP A 50 16.88 -13.92 6.87
CA ASP A 50 16.99 -15.35 6.65
C ASP A 50 15.66 -16.07 6.95
N GLY A 51 15.26 -16.97 6.06
CA GLY A 51 14.07 -17.81 6.21
C GLY A 51 12.74 -17.12 6.02
N ILE A 52 12.72 -15.89 5.43
CA ILE A 52 11.47 -15.21 5.15
C ILE A 52 10.85 -15.69 3.83
N ASP A 53 9.58 -16.07 3.87
CA ASP A 53 8.79 -16.61 2.75
C ASP A 53 7.72 -15.65 2.24
N PHE A 54 7.55 -14.48 2.84
CA PHE A 54 6.58 -13.45 2.45
C PHE A 54 7.24 -12.08 2.31
N PHE A 55 6.54 -11.13 1.67
CA PHE A 55 6.98 -9.74 1.57
C PHE A 55 6.66 -8.96 2.86
N PRO A 56 7.67 -8.55 3.65
CA PRO A 56 7.47 -7.86 4.93
C PRO A 56 7.28 -6.35 4.73
N LEU A 57 6.09 -5.94 4.34
CA LEU A 57 5.69 -4.54 4.29
C LEU A 57 5.03 -4.13 5.61
N SER A 58 5.56 -3.10 6.26
CA SER A 58 4.96 -2.43 7.40
C SER A 58 4.53 -1.02 7.01
N VAL A 59 3.27 -0.68 7.26
CA VAL A 59 2.75 0.67 7.07
C VAL A 59 2.32 1.22 8.41
N GLU A 60 2.88 2.35 8.79
CA GLU A 60 2.58 3.05 10.02
C GLU A 60 1.93 4.41 9.70
N TYR A 61 0.90 4.73 10.45
CA TYR A 61 0.24 6.01 10.41
C TYR A 61 0.03 6.50 11.84
N GLU A 62 0.50 7.69 12.13
CA GLU A 62 0.42 8.28 13.46
C GLU A 62 -0.08 9.72 13.42
N GLU A 63 -1.17 9.98 14.14
CA GLU A 63 -1.62 11.33 14.45
C GLU A 63 -1.04 11.75 15.79
N LYS A 64 -0.02 12.59 15.77
CA LYS A 64 0.60 13.09 17.01
C LYS A 64 -0.33 14.08 17.69
N MET A 65 -0.41 14.06 19.02
CA MET A 65 -1.28 14.97 19.79
C MET A 65 -0.94 16.44 19.55
N TYR A 66 0.34 16.76 19.29
CA TYR A 66 0.75 18.12 18.95
C TYR A 66 0.18 18.62 17.62
N SER A 67 -0.24 17.72 16.70
CA SER A 67 -0.86 18.10 15.43
C SER A 67 -2.17 18.89 15.60
N VAL A 68 -2.80 18.75 16.76
CA VAL A 68 -4.00 19.48 17.18
C VAL A 68 -3.73 20.34 18.44
N GLY A 69 -2.47 20.69 18.70
CA GLY A 69 -2.07 21.55 19.82
C GLY A 69 -2.22 20.91 21.20
N LYS A 70 -2.24 19.59 21.31
CA LYS A 70 -2.40 18.86 22.59
C LYS A 70 -1.09 18.23 23.04
N ILE A 71 -0.96 18.02 24.35
CA ILE A 71 0.14 17.30 24.99
C ILE A 71 -0.43 15.97 25.52
N PRO A 72 0.31 14.84 25.40
CA PRO A 72 -0.12 13.57 25.97
C PRO A 72 -0.43 13.69 27.47
N GLY A 73 -1.61 13.18 27.89
CA GLY A 73 -2.14 13.35 29.25
C GLY A 73 -1.50 12.42 30.30
N GLY A 74 -0.79 11.37 29.89
CA GLY A 74 -0.15 10.42 30.81
C GLY A 74 0.99 11.03 31.62
N PHE A 75 1.35 10.38 32.73
CA PHE A 75 2.45 10.83 33.62
C PHE A 75 3.77 11.08 32.86
N ASN A 76 4.12 10.19 31.94
CA ASN A 76 5.34 10.28 31.14
C ASN A 76 5.27 11.29 29.99
N LYS A 77 4.12 11.94 29.75
CA LYS A 77 3.90 12.86 28.62
C LYS A 77 4.30 12.29 27.26
N ARG A 78 4.08 10.99 27.06
CA ARG A 78 4.39 10.27 25.82
C ARG A 78 3.11 9.86 25.11
N GLU A 79 3.21 9.72 23.79
CA GLU A 79 2.16 9.10 22.97
C GLU A 79 1.94 7.63 23.42
N GLY A 80 0.70 7.19 23.41
CA GLY A 80 0.33 5.82 23.71
C GLY A 80 0.49 4.91 22.49
N LYS A 81 -0.18 3.76 22.54
CA LYS A 81 -0.33 2.88 21.37
C LYS A 81 -1.12 3.61 20.27
N ALA A 82 -0.89 3.19 19.01
CA ALA A 82 -1.69 3.66 17.88
C ALA A 82 -3.19 3.48 18.16
N SER A 83 -3.99 4.48 17.79
CA SER A 83 -5.44 4.39 17.90
C SER A 83 -5.99 3.37 16.90
N GLU A 84 -7.20 2.87 17.15
CA GLU A 84 -7.89 1.97 16.22
C GLU A 84 -8.03 2.61 14.82
N ASN A 85 -8.37 3.89 14.76
CA ASN A 85 -8.43 4.65 13.51
C ASN A 85 -7.06 4.70 12.80
N ALA A 86 -5.97 4.89 13.53
CA ALA A 86 -4.62 4.90 12.96
C ALA A 86 -4.25 3.54 12.36
N ILE A 87 -4.62 2.43 13.02
CA ILE A 87 -4.41 1.07 12.52
C ILE A 87 -5.23 0.84 11.23
N LEU A 88 -6.49 1.26 11.21
CA LEU A 88 -7.34 1.13 10.03
C LEU A 88 -6.82 1.97 8.86
N THR A 89 -6.37 3.19 9.12
CA THR A 89 -5.75 4.05 8.10
C THR A 89 -4.47 3.43 7.54
N SER A 90 -3.62 2.85 8.38
CA SER A 90 -2.43 2.11 7.93
C SER A 90 -2.80 1.00 6.96
N ARG A 91 -3.88 0.25 7.23
CA ARG A 91 -4.37 -0.81 6.35
C ARG A 91 -4.94 -0.28 5.04
N VAL A 92 -5.62 0.87 5.07
CA VAL A 92 -6.12 1.54 3.84
C VAL A 92 -4.96 1.97 2.94
N ILE A 93 -3.82 2.39 3.52
CA ILE A 93 -2.60 2.72 2.78
C ILE A 93 -1.91 1.45 2.26
N ASP A 94 -1.79 0.40 3.09
CA ASP A 94 -1.12 -0.86 2.73
C ASP A 94 -1.79 -1.56 1.53
N ARG A 95 -3.11 -1.65 1.53
CA ARG A 95 -3.88 -2.40 0.52
C ARG A 95 -3.59 -2.03 -0.94
N PRO A 96 -3.58 -0.74 -1.34
CA PRO A 96 -3.24 -0.36 -2.72
C PRO A 96 -1.73 -0.36 -2.99
N MET A 97 -0.88 -0.22 -1.98
CA MET A 97 0.57 -0.16 -2.15
C MET A 97 1.20 -1.55 -2.31
N ARG A 98 0.79 -2.52 -1.49
CA ARG A 98 1.37 -3.87 -1.42
C ARG A 98 1.42 -4.60 -2.76
N PRO A 99 0.37 -4.65 -3.59
CA PRO A 99 0.40 -5.36 -4.86
C PRO A 99 1.27 -4.72 -5.92
N LEU A 100 1.79 -3.52 -5.69
CA LEU A 100 2.68 -2.80 -6.61
C LEU A 100 4.17 -3.04 -6.33
N PHE A 101 4.51 -3.79 -5.28
CA PHE A 101 5.88 -4.29 -5.11
C PHE A 101 6.06 -5.59 -5.90
N PRO A 102 7.28 -5.88 -6.40
CA PRO A 102 7.56 -7.13 -7.09
C PRO A 102 7.22 -8.33 -6.20
N LYS A 103 6.56 -9.36 -6.77
CA LYS A 103 6.11 -10.54 -6.02
C LYS A 103 7.24 -11.34 -5.38
N ASP A 104 8.42 -11.26 -5.95
CA ASP A 104 9.64 -11.93 -5.54
C ASP A 104 10.55 -11.08 -4.65
N TYR A 105 10.12 -9.87 -4.28
CA TYR A 105 10.85 -8.97 -3.39
C TYR A 105 10.62 -9.38 -1.92
N ARG A 106 11.69 -9.54 -1.14
CA ARG A 106 11.63 -10.02 0.26
C ARG A 106 12.35 -9.11 1.27
N ASN A 107 12.91 -7.97 0.84
CA ASN A 107 13.49 -7.01 1.78
C ASN A 107 12.40 -6.39 2.65
N ASP A 108 12.72 -6.08 3.91
CA ASP A 108 11.81 -5.34 4.79
C ASP A 108 11.56 -3.94 4.23
N VAL A 109 10.31 -3.56 4.09
CA VAL A 109 9.91 -2.20 3.73
C VAL A 109 9.05 -1.61 4.82
N THR A 110 9.37 -0.39 5.24
CA THR A 110 8.56 0.38 6.18
C THR A 110 8.16 1.72 5.57
N LEU A 111 6.86 1.94 5.52
CA LEU A 111 6.25 3.22 5.14
C LEU A 111 5.73 3.88 6.42
N ASN A 112 6.35 4.98 6.82
CA ASN A 112 5.94 5.70 8.03
C ASN A 112 5.31 7.04 7.64
N ASN A 113 4.08 7.29 8.12
CA ASN A 113 3.29 8.47 7.83
C ASN A 113 2.94 9.19 9.14
N MET A 114 3.63 10.29 9.39
CA MET A 114 3.47 11.07 10.62
C MET A 114 2.68 12.34 10.35
N VAL A 115 1.51 12.46 10.94
CA VAL A 115 0.68 13.67 10.87
C VAL A 115 1.22 14.70 11.86
N MET A 116 1.63 15.85 11.33
CA MET A 116 2.26 16.94 12.10
C MET A 116 1.34 18.12 12.34
N SER A 117 0.34 18.32 11.47
CA SER A 117 -0.71 19.32 11.62
C SER A 117 -1.99 18.80 10.96
N VAL A 118 -3.15 19.17 11.49
CA VAL A 118 -4.46 18.76 10.97
C VAL A 118 -5.33 19.97 10.73
N ASP A 119 -5.82 20.06 9.48
CA ASP A 119 -6.92 20.90 9.06
C ASP A 119 -8.19 20.03 8.94
N PRO A 120 -9.27 20.30 9.68
CA PRO A 120 -10.50 19.51 9.59
C PRO A 120 -11.14 19.48 8.19
N SER A 121 -10.79 20.44 7.33
CA SER A 121 -11.25 20.49 5.94
C SER A 121 -10.42 19.63 4.99
N CYS A 122 -9.24 19.15 5.43
CA CYS A 122 -8.27 18.39 4.64
C CYS A 122 -7.86 17.13 5.41
N ARG A 123 -8.53 16.04 5.16
CA ARG A 123 -8.34 14.78 5.91
C ARG A 123 -6.92 14.23 5.76
N PRO A 124 -6.21 13.97 6.87
CA PRO A 124 -4.80 13.58 6.86
C PRO A 124 -4.56 12.20 6.27
N GLU A 125 -5.54 11.28 6.30
CA GLU A 125 -5.42 9.92 5.75
C GLU A 125 -5.15 9.95 4.24
N LEU A 126 -5.83 10.85 3.51
CA LEU A 126 -5.60 11.06 2.09
C LEU A 126 -4.18 11.55 1.82
N VAL A 127 -3.76 12.55 2.58
CA VAL A 127 -2.42 13.17 2.44
C VAL A 127 -1.32 12.15 2.76
N ALA A 128 -1.53 11.31 3.78
CA ALA A 128 -0.62 10.25 4.16
C ALA A 128 -0.46 9.19 3.06
N MET A 129 -1.57 8.76 2.44
CA MET A 129 -1.51 7.80 1.34
C MET A 129 -0.77 8.36 0.13
N LEU A 130 -1.08 9.58 -0.27
CA LEU A 130 -0.38 10.24 -1.39
C LEU A 130 1.11 10.44 -1.06
N GLY A 131 1.42 10.82 0.18
CA GLY A 131 2.79 10.96 0.66
C GLY A 131 3.56 9.64 0.65
N ALA A 132 2.94 8.53 1.09
CA ALA A 132 3.53 7.20 1.05
C ALA A 132 3.83 6.76 -0.40
N ALA A 133 2.87 6.97 -1.32
CA ALA A 133 3.06 6.65 -2.73
C ALA A 133 4.22 7.48 -3.34
N ILE A 134 4.25 8.79 -3.11
CA ILE A 134 5.31 9.66 -3.60
C ILE A 134 6.67 9.28 -3.01
N ALA A 135 6.76 9.08 -1.68
CA ALA A 135 8.01 8.70 -1.01
C ALA A 135 8.57 7.39 -1.57
N THR A 136 7.71 6.40 -1.86
CA THR A 136 8.11 5.13 -2.45
C THR A 136 8.53 5.30 -3.91
N CYS A 137 7.78 6.07 -4.71
CA CYS A 137 8.09 6.30 -6.13
C CYS A 137 9.43 7.00 -6.32
N ILE A 138 9.76 8.02 -5.50
CA ILE A 138 11.03 8.76 -5.60
C ILE A 138 12.22 8.03 -4.95
N SER A 139 11.97 6.98 -4.14
CA SER A 139 13.01 6.16 -3.51
C SER A 139 13.70 5.25 -4.52
N ASP A 140 14.75 4.59 -4.07
CA ASP A 140 15.43 3.50 -4.79
C ASP A 140 14.76 2.13 -4.57
N ILE A 141 13.67 2.04 -3.82
CA ILE A 141 12.94 0.80 -3.55
C ILE A 141 12.20 0.36 -4.82
N PRO A 142 12.30 -0.92 -5.26
CA PRO A 142 11.53 -1.46 -6.38
C PRO A 142 10.02 -1.31 -6.16
N PHE A 143 9.33 -0.66 -7.08
CA PHE A 143 7.91 -0.36 -6.96
C PHE A 143 7.30 -0.04 -8.33
N ASP A 144 6.22 -0.74 -8.71
CA ASP A 144 5.53 -0.63 -10.00
C ASP A 144 4.40 0.42 -9.99
N GLY A 145 4.55 1.46 -9.14
CA GLY A 145 3.66 2.61 -9.14
C GLY A 145 3.97 3.59 -10.28
N PRO A 146 3.34 4.76 -10.25
CA PRO A 146 2.60 5.34 -9.12
C PRO A 146 1.18 4.84 -8.94
N CYS A 147 0.68 4.99 -7.73
CA CYS A 147 -0.75 4.92 -7.42
C CYS A 147 -1.19 6.20 -6.70
N ALA A 148 -2.47 6.49 -6.82
CA ALA A 148 -3.10 7.61 -6.13
C ALA A 148 -4.41 7.18 -5.50
N MET A 149 -4.87 7.95 -4.52
CA MET A 149 -6.12 7.73 -3.81
C MET A 149 -6.91 9.03 -3.76
N THR A 150 -8.22 8.93 -3.98
CA THR A 150 -9.16 10.03 -3.87
C THR A 150 -10.36 9.58 -3.05
N GLN A 151 -10.91 10.50 -2.28
CA GLN A 151 -12.16 10.31 -1.54
C GLN A 151 -13.30 11.01 -2.27
N VAL A 152 -14.43 10.31 -2.38
CA VAL A 152 -15.66 10.84 -2.97
C VAL A 152 -16.78 10.71 -1.94
N GLY A 153 -17.38 11.85 -1.60
CA GLY A 153 -18.60 11.91 -0.79
C GLY A 153 -19.81 12.19 -1.64
N MET A 154 -21.01 11.98 -1.10
CA MET A 154 -22.27 12.48 -1.67
C MET A 154 -23.00 13.28 -0.62
N ILE A 155 -23.26 14.55 -0.91
CA ILE A 155 -23.93 15.51 -0.04
C ILE A 155 -25.13 16.07 -0.80
N ASP A 156 -26.31 15.95 -0.27
CA ASP A 156 -27.56 16.43 -0.91
C ASP A 156 -27.72 15.93 -2.37
N GLY A 157 -27.26 14.69 -2.66
CA GLY A 157 -27.30 14.07 -3.97
C GLY A 157 -26.20 14.46 -4.95
N GLU A 158 -25.29 15.38 -4.57
CA GLU A 158 -24.16 15.84 -5.38
C GLU A 158 -22.84 15.24 -4.92
N PHE A 159 -21.97 14.86 -5.87
CA PHE A 159 -20.65 14.33 -5.54
C PHE A 159 -19.68 15.43 -5.12
N VAL A 160 -18.91 15.16 -4.08
CA VAL A 160 -17.86 16.02 -3.53
C VAL A 160 -16.54 15.26 -3.51
N ILE A 161 -15.52 15.82 -4.17
CA ILE A 161 -14.16 15.27 -4.14
C ILE A 161 -13.42 15.74 -2.88
N ASN A 162 -12.81 14.81 -2.19
CA ASN A 162 -12.06 15.04 -0.95
C ASN A 162 -12.88 15.87 0.08
N PRO A 163 -14.05 15.34 0.49
CA PRO A 163 -14.93 16.03 1.42
C PRO A 163 -14.23 16.33 2.74
N SER A 164 -14.64 17.42 3.40
CA SER A 164 -14.20 17.74 4.76
C SER A 164 -14.65 16.65 5.75
N GLN A 165 -14.09 16.67 6.96
CA GLN A 165 -14.49 15.72 7.99
C GLN A 165 -15.98 15.82 8.37
N GLU A 166 -16.56 17.02 8.34
CA GLU A 166 -17.97 17.24 8.58
C GLU A 166 -18.83 16.65 7.45
N GLN A 167 -18.50 16.95 6.20
CA GLN A 167 -19.15 16.42 5.02
C GLN A 167 -19.05 14.88 4.94
N TRP A 168 -17.91 14.32 5.31
CA TRP A 168 -17.71 12.87 5.38
C TRP A 168 -18.64 12.19 6.38
N LYS A 169 -18.91 12.83 7.51
CA LYS A 169 -19.80 12.26 8.55
C LYS A 169 -21.28 12.38 8.23
N SER A 170 -21.67 13.44 7.50
CA SER A 170 -23.07 13.74 7.19
C SER A 170 -23.50 13.25 5.81
N GLY A 171 -22.57 12.85 4.96
CA GLY A 171 -22.86 12.42 3.57
C GLY A 171 -23.49 11.04 3.49
N ASP A 172 -24.21 10.80 2.41
CA ASP A 172 -24.82 9.51 2.08
C ASP A 172 -23.85 8.50 1.47
N LEU A 173 -22.70 8.98 0.97
CA LEU A 173 -21.64 8.16 0.41
C LEU A 173 -20.30 8.58 1.02
N ASN A 174 -19.52 7.58 1.40
CA ASN A 174 -18.13 7.69 1.81
C ASN A 174 -17.32 6.67 1.01
N LEU A 175 -16.82 7.07 -0.15
CA LEU A 175 -16.03 6.21 -1.02
C LEU A 175 -14.56 6.64 -1.01
N THR A 176 -13.67 5.68 -0.77
CA THR A 176 -12.22 5.84 -0.96
C THR A 176 -11.80 4.94 -2.11
N GLY A 177 -11.29 5.54 -3.18
CA GLY A 177 -10.87 4.82 -4.38
C GLY A 177 -9.39 5.03 -4.67
N ALA A 178 -8.61 3.95 -4.75
CA ALA A 178 -7.22 3.99 -5.19
C ALA A 178 -7.05 3.32 -6.54
N SER A 179 -6.21 3.90 -7.38
CA SER A 179 -5.94 3.39 -8.71
C SER A 179 -4.50 3.65 -9.17
N THR A 180 -4.06 2.82 -10.09
CA THR A 180 -2.91 3.05 -10.96
C THR A 180 -3.38 3.78 -12.22
N ARG A 181 -2.49 3.90 -13.21
CA ARG A 181 -2.83 4.47 -14.51
C ARG A 181 -3.93 3.67 -15.23
N GLU A 182 -3.90 2.37 -15.12
CA GLU A 182 -4.74 1.46 -15.91
C GLU A 182 -5.92 0.88 -15.14
N LYS A 183 -5.80 0.74 -13.81
CA LYS A 183 -6.73 -0.07 -13.00
C LYS A 183 -7.09 0.61 -11.69
N VAL A 184 -8.35 0.46 -11.30
CA VAL A 184 -8.77 0.66 -9.91
C VAL A 184 -8.28 -0.56 -9.11
N ILE A 185 -7.47 -0.31 -8.09
CA ILE A 185 -6.79 -1.36 -7.31
C ILE A 185 -7.36 -1.52 -5.90
N MET A 186 -8.09 -0.52 -5.40
CA MET A 186 -8.74 -0.59 -4.10
C MET A 186 -9.98 0.30 -4.09
N ILE A 187 -11.05 -0.23 -3.53
CA ILE A 187 -12.28 0.50 -3.22
C ILE A 187 -12.66 0.16 -1.78
N GLU A 188 -13.01 1.18 -1.01
CA GLU A 188 -13.63 1.06 0.30
C GLU A 188 -14.77 2.06 0.38
N ALA A 189 -15.99 1.58 0.64
CA ALA A 189 -17.16 2.43 0.64
C ALA A 189 -18.12 2.09 1.78
N GLY A 190 -18.70 3.13 2.36
CA GLY A 190 -19.91 3.08 3.19
C GLY A 190 -20.97 3.95 2.53
N ALA A 191 -22.20 3.48 2.45
CA ALA A 191 -23.28 4.19 1.79
C ALA A 191 -24.64 3.93 2.44
N ASN A 192 -25.53 4.93 2.37
CA ASN A 192 -26.92 4.85 2.80
C ASN A 192 -27.80 4.51 1.60
N GLU A 193 -27.85 3.20 1.22
CA GLU A 193 -28.69 2.66 0.14
C GLU A 193 -28.55 3.40 -1.19
N ILE A 194 -27.32 3.79 -1.57
CA ILE A 194 -27.01 4.46 -2.85
C ILE A 194 -27.19 3.44 -4.00
N PRO A 195 -27.89 3.78 -5.10
CA PRO A 195 -28.02 2.90 -6.24
C PRO A 195 -26.67 2.55 -6.87
N GLU A 196 -26.51 1.31 -7.37
CA GLU A 196 -25.26 0.80 -7.94
C GLU A 196 -24.71 1.69 -9.07
N ALA A 197 -25.59 2.25 -9.90
CA ALA A 197 -25.18 3.15 -10.98
C ALA A 197 -24.45 4.39 -10.44
N LYS A 198 -24.92 4.97 -9.32
CA LYS A 198 -24.27 6.11 -8.65
C LYS A 198 -22.96 5.70 -7.98
N MET A 199 -22.89 4.50 -7.42
CA MET A 199 -21.66 3.97 -6.86
C MET A 199 -20.58 3.81 -7.96
N ILE A 200 -20.94 3.27 -9.11
CA ILE A 200 -20.04 3.13 -10.25
C ILE A 200 -19.58 4.50 -10.76
N GLU A 201 -20.48 5.50 -10.85
CA GLU A 201 -20.14 6.87 -11.22
C GLU A 201 -19.10 7.48 -10.27
N ALA A 202 -19.28 7.30 -8.96
CA ALA A 202 -18.32 7.76 -7.93
C ALA A 202 -16.95 7.09 -8.06
N ILE A 203 -16.90 5.79 -8.38
CA ILE A 203 -15.65 5.05 -8.61
C ILE A 203 -14.89 5.61 -9.83
N TYR A 204 -15.60 5.85 -10.94
CA TYR A 204 -14.98 6.45 -12.13
C TYR A 204 -14.49 7.87 -11.85
N MET A 205 -15.26 8.66 -11.11
CA MET A 205 -14.85 10.01 -10.71
C MET A 205 -13.58 9.99 -9.86
N ALA A 206 -13.47 9.07 -8.89
CA ALA A 206 -12.24 8.88 -8.11
C ALA A 206 -11.06 8.51 -9.02
N HIS A 207 -11.27 7.61 -9.98
CA HIS A 207 -10.25 7.20 -10.94
C HIS A 207 -9.75 8.36 -11.81
N GLU A 208 -10.65 9.19 -12.34
CA GLU A 208 -10.30 10.37 -13.15
C GLU A 208 -9.45 11.38 -12.35
N VAL A 209 -9.81 11.63 -11.09
CA VAL A 209 -9.02 12.51 -10.22
C VAL A 209 -7.64 11.89 -9.95
N ASN A 210 -7.58 10.57 -9.68
CA ASN A 210 -6.34 9.85 -9.49
C ASN A 210 -5.40 9.96 -10.69
N GLN A 211 -5.92 9.98 -11.95
CA GLN A 211 -5.07 10.17 -13.15
C GLN A 211 -4.32 11.51 -13.14
N LYS A 212 -4.96 12.57 -12.65
CA LYS A 212 -4.34 13.89 -12.52
C LYS A 212 -3.23 13.87 -11.47
N ILE A 213 -3.49 13.21 -10.34
CA ILE A 213 -2.51 13.05 -9.25
C ILE A 213 -1.33 12.18 -9.73
N ILE A 214 -1.59 11.09 -10.42
CA ILE A 214 -0.55 10.20 -10.98
C ILE A 214 0.35 10.98 -11.94
N THR A 215 -0.22 11.79 -12.82
CA THR A 215 0.56 12.64 -13.74
C THR A 215 1.43 13.62 -12.97
N PHE A 216 0.94 14.20 -11.88
CA PHE A 216 1.74 15.05 -11.00
C PHE A 216 2.87 14.29 -10.32
N ILE A 217 2.62 13.07 -9.81
CA ILE A 217 3.64 12.21 -9.23
C ILE A 217 4.77 11.92 -10.24
N ASP A 218 4.42 11.65 -11.51
CA ASP A 218 5.43 11.42 -12.55
C ASP A 218 6.35 12.62 -12.76
N THR A 219 5.82 13.85 -12.69
CA THR A 219 6.66 15.05 -12.78
C THR A 219 7.68 15.13 -11.63
N ILE A 220 7.25 14.73 -10.41
CA ILE A 220 8.14 14.67 -9.24
C ILE A 220 9.21 13.60 -9.44
N VAL A 221 8.79 12.38 -9.86
CA VAL A 221 9.71 11.25 -10.08
C VAL A 221 10.72 11.56 -11.16
N ALA A 222 10.31 12.19 -12.25
CA ALA A 222 11.21 12.59 -13.34
C ALA A 222 12.32 13.55 -12.88
N GLU A 223 12.04 14.37 -11.86
CA GLU A 223 12.97 15.41 -11.39
C GLU A 223 13.83 14.98 -10.19
N VAL A 224 13.30 14.15 -9.29
CA VAL A 224 13.96 13.78 -8.02
C VAL A 224 14.01 12.28 -7.76
N GLY A 225 13.45 11.45 -8.64
CA GLY A 225 13.44 10.00 -8.49
C GLY A 225 14.85 9.41 -8.52
N LYS A 226 15.06 8.37 -7.72
CA LYS A 226 16.29 7.58 -7.69
C LYS A 226 16.17 6.36 -8.59
N GLN A 227 17.29 5.86 -9.07
CA GLN A 227 17.35 4.56 -9.73
C GLN A 227 16.98 3.47 -8.72
N LYS A 228 16.14 2.53 -9.12
CA LYS A 228 15.72 1.41 -8.28
C LYS A 228 16.90 0.47 -8.04
N HIS A 229 17.08 0.03 -6.77
CA HIS A 229 18.15 -0.89 -6.43
C HIS A 229 17.88 -2.30 -6.96
N GLU A 230 18.95 -3.01 -7.25
CA GLU A 230 18.89 -4.44 -7.56
C GLU A 230 18.65 -5.23 -6.26
N TYR A 231 17.92 -6.33 -6.35
CA TYR A 231 17.62 -7.19 -5.21
C TYR A 231 17.74 -8.67 -5.59
N THR A 232 17.91 -9.52 -4.59
CA THR A 232 17.89 -10.97 -4.81
C THR A 232 16.45 -11.42 -5.04
N SER A 233 16.17 -11.87 -6.27
CA SER A 233 14.85 -12.41 -6.63
C SER A 233 14.61 -13.75 -5.93
N CYS A 234 13.42 -13.90 -5.34
CA CYS A 234 12.91 -15.16 -4.80
C CYS A 234 11.83 -15.75 -5.73
N ALA A 235 11.88 -15.42 -7.03
CA ALA A 235 10.98 -15.99 -8.01
C ALA A 235 11.21 -17.50 -8.16
N VAL A 236 10.13 -18.24 -8.38
CA VAL A 236 10.19 -19.67 -8.64
C VAL A 236 10.82 -19.88 -10.03
N PRO A 237 11.94 -20.65 -10.14
CA PRO A 237 12.51 -20.97 -11.44
C PRO A 237 11.54 -21.80 -12.29
N GLU A 238 11.46 -21.48 -13.59
CA GLU A 238 10.60 -22.25 -14.52
C GLU A 238 10.96 -23.74 -14.56
N GLU A 239 12.25 -24.07 -14.42
CA GLU A 239 12.75 -25.43 -14.34
C GLU A 239 12.20 -26.20 -13.12
N LEU A 240 12.12 -25.54 -11.95
CA LEU A 240 11.52 -26.12 -10.75
C LEU A 240 10.02 -26.38 -10.99
N PHE A 241 9.31 -25.41 -11.57
CA PHE A 241 7.88 -25.57 -11.83
C PHE A 241 7.59 -26.70 -12.83
N ALA A 242 8.45 -26.87 -13.85
CA ALA A 242 8.37 -28.00 -14.78
C ALA A 242 8.64 -29.34 -14.07
N ALA A 243 9.67 -29.42 -13.23
CA ALA A 243 10.01 -30.61 -12.47
C ALA A 243 8.92 -31.02 -11.45
N ILE A 244 8.26 -30.04 -10.83
CA ILE A 244 7.11 -30.28 -9.94
C ILE A 244 5.97 -30.96 -10.71
N LYS A 245 5.63 -30.47 -11.92
CA LYS A 245 4.57 -31.04 -12.76
C LYS A 245 4.86 -32.46 -13.24
N GLU A 246 6.14 -32.83 -13.36
CA GLU A 246 6.53 -34.20 -13.68
C GLU A 246 6.33 -35.16 -12.50
N ILE A 247 6.58 -34.71 -11.27
CA ILE A 247 6.49 -35.55 -10.05
C ILE A 247 5.06 -35.57 -9.52
N VAL A 248 4.37 -34.43 -9.58
CA VAL A 248 2.98 -34.26 -9.17
C VAL A 248 2.16 -33.79 -10.37
N PRO A 249 1.52 -34.71 -11.10
CA PRO A 249 0.66 -34.36 -12.23
C PRO A 249 -0.49 -33.45 -11.81
N PRO A 250 -0.99 -32.56 -12.69
CA PRO A 250 -2.10 -31.64 -12.39
C PRO A 250 -3.33 -32.32 -11.79
N GLU A 251 -3.64 -33.54 -12.22
CA GLU A 251 -4.77 -34.34 -11.72
C GLU A 251 -4.60 -34.75 -10.24
N GLU A 252 -3.36 -35.00 -9.79
CA GLU A 252 -3.04 -35.33 -8.39
C GLU A 252 -3.17 -34.08 -7.52
N MET A 253 -2.69 -32.94 -8.01
CA MET A 253 -2.84 -31.64 -7.33
C MET A 253 -4.32 -31.23 -7.26
N GLU A 254 -5.08 -31.36 -8.34
CA GLU A 254 -6.51 -31.06 -8.37
C GLU A 254 -7.27 -31.85 -7.30
N LYS A 255 -7.02 -33.15 -7.16
CA LYS A 255 -7.64 -33.99 -6.11
C LYS A 255 -7.27 -33.55 -4.70
N ALA A 256 -6.04 -33.07 -4.51
CA ALA A 256 -5.59 -32.59 -3.20
C ALA A 256 -6.27 -31.27 -2.81
N VAL A 257 -6.44 -30.36 -3.78
CA VAL A 257 -6.97 -29.01 -3.55
C VAL A 257 -8.50 -28.99 -3.49
N PHE A 258 -9.18 -29.67 -4.43
CA PHE A 258 -10.66 -29.73 -4.51
C PHE A 258 -11.23 -30.78 -3.56
N THR A 259 -11.02 -30.56 -2.27
CA THR A 259 -11.54 -31.38 -1.18
C THR A 259 -12.38 -30.49 -0.26
N ASP A 260 -13.61 -30.88 0.05
CA ASP A 260 -14.56 -30.09 0.83
C ASP A 260 -14.07 -29.82 2.27
N ASP A 261 -13.44 -30.82 2.89
CA ASP A 261 -12.92 -30.71 4.23
C ASP A 261 -11.55 -30.01 4.24
N LYS A 262 -11.45 -28.91 5.02
CA LYS A 262 -10.23 -28.11 5.15
C LYS A 262 -9.05 -28.91 5.67
N GLN A 263 -9.24 -29.74 6.69
CA GLN A 263 -8.15 -30.49 7.33
C GLN A 263 -7.59 -31.55 6.37
N THR A 264 -8.48 -32.25 5.67
CA THR A 264 -8.09 -33.23 4.65
C THR A 264 -7.34 -32.57 3.49
N ARG A 265 -7.75 -31.38 3.06
CA ARG A 265 -7.06 -30.62 2.03
C ARG A 265 -5.65 -30.22 2.46
N GLU A 266 -5.49 -29.66 3.66
CA GLU A 266 -4.19 -29.28 4.20
C GLU A 266 -3.25 -30.49 4.33
N GLU A 267 -3.77 -31.63 4.76
CA GLU A 267 -2.99 -32.88 4.86
C GLU A 267 -2.57 -33.40 3.48
N ASN A 268 -3.46 -33.40 2.50
CA ASN A 268 -3.14 -33.81 1.14
C ASN A 268 -2.05 -32.94 0.52
N ILE A 269 -2.13 -31.62 0.67
CA ILE A 269 -1.11 -30.69 0.19
C ILE A 269 0.21 -30.92 0.93
N ARG A 270 0.19 -31.18 2.24
CA ARG A 270 1.39 -31.49 3.03
C ARG A 270 2.09 -32.73 2.51
N VAL A 271 1.35 -33.82 2.25
CA VAL A 271 1.91 -35.07 1.72
C VAL A 271 2.58 -34.83 0.35
N LEU A 272 1.95 -34.06 -0.55
CA LEU A 272 2.55 -33.72 -1.84
C LEU A 272 3.81 -32.87 -1.68
N THR A 273 3.80 -31.92 -0.75
CA THR A 273 4.98 -31.07 -0.45
C THR A 273 6.13 -31.89 0.12
N GLU A 274 5.86 -32.86 1.01
CA GLU A 274 6.87 -33.79 1.54
C GLU A 274 7.48 -34.64 0.44
N LYS A 275 6.66 -35.21 -0.45
CA LYS A 275 7.11 -35.97 -1.64
C LYS A 275 8.06 -35.14 -2.53
N LEU A 276 7.74 -33.87 -2.75
CA LEU A 276 8.58 -32.95 -3.53
C LEU A 276 9.87 -32.58 -2.76
N THR A 277 9.79 -32.38 -1.46
CA THR A 277 10.95 -32.09 -0.61
C THR A 277 11.96 -33.22 -0.63
N GLU A 278 11.51 -34.48 -0.56
CA GLU A 278 12.35 -35.65 -0.70
C GLU A 278 12.97 -35.77 -2.09
N ALA A 279 12.19 -35.51 -3.14
CA ALA A 279 12.66 -35.58 -4.53
C ALA A 279 13.71 -34.51 -4.85
N PHE A 280 13.66 -33.36 -4.21
CA PHE A 280 14.60 -32.25 -4.42
C PHE A 280 15.63 -32.08 -3.29
N ALA A 281 15.81 -33.07 -2.42
CA ALA A 281 16.67 -32.99 -1.24
C ALA A 281 18.11 -32.53 -1.54
N GLU A 282 18.64 -32.82 -2.74
CA GLU A 282 19.98 -32.40 -3.19
C GLU A 282 20.05 -30.97 -3.76
N LYS A 283 18.90 -30.29 -3.93
CA LYS A 283 18.80 -28.96 -4.57
C LYS A 283 18.34 -27.91 -3.56
N GLU A 284 19.24 -27.45 -2.70
CA GLU A 284 18.94 -26.46 -1.65
C GLU A 284 18.27 -25.19 -2.18
N GLU A 285 18.69 -24.69 -3.37
CA GLU A 285 18.10 -23.52 -4.01
C GLU A 285 16.62 -23.72 -4.36
N TRP A 286 16.24 -24.93 -4.75
CA TRP A 286 14.85 -25.26 -5.07
C TRP A 286 14.00 -25.42 -3.81
N LEU A 287 14.58 -25.98 -2.74
CA LEU A 287 13.89 -26.14 -1.47
C LEU A 287 13.54 -24.79 -0.83
N ALA A 288 14.38 -23.79 -1.02
CA ALA A 288 14.14 -22.43 -0.50
C ALA A 288 12.87 -21.77 -1.05
N VAL A 289 12.44 -22.12 -2.26
CA VAL A 289 11.26 -21.55 -2.94
C VAL A 289 10.16 -22.58 -3.23
N LEU A 290 10.32 -23.81 -2.72
CA LEU A 290 9.40 -24.92 -2.99
C LEU A 290 7.97 -24.64 -2.50
N GLY A 291 7.84 -24.04 -1.32
CA GLY A 291 6.54 -23.67 -0.75
C GLY A 291 5.75 -22.72 -1.66
N GLU A 292 6.41 -21.69 -2.19
CA GLU A 292 5.82 -20.77 -3.16
C GLU A 292 5.47 -21.46 -4.47
N ALA A 293 6.35 -22.35 -4.95
CA ALA A 293 6.15 -23.11 -6.19
C ALA A 293 4.94 -24.06 -6.13
N VAL A 294 4.70 -24.66 -4.96
CA VAL A 294 3.52 -25.53 -4.73
C VAL A 294 2.23 -24.72 -4.62
N TYR A 295 2.32 -23.48 -4.11
CA TYR A 295 1.17 -22.59 -4.00
C TYR A 295 0.72 -22.02 -5.33
N GLN A 296 1.61 -21.76 -6.28
CA GLN A 296 1.30 -21.29 -7.65
C GLN A 296 0.67 -22.38 -8.50
#